data_301ac6dfe3cd748d6e39b8bb0ce104ef
#
_entry.id   301ac6dfe3cd748d6e39b8bb0ce104ef
#
_cell.length_a   1.000
_cell.length_b   1.000
_cell.length_c   1.000
_cell.angle_alpha   90.00
_cell.angle_beta   90.00
_cell.angle_gamma   90.00
#
_symmetry.space_group_name_H-M   'P 1'
#
loop_
_entity.id
_entity.type
_entity.pdbx_description
1 polymer ?
#
loop_
_entity_poly.entity_id
_entity_poly.type
_entity_poly.pdbx_seq_one_letter_code
_entity_poly.pdbx_strand_id
1 'polypeptide(L)'
;MAKKKKNKSKKTNKKEKVEYIKEESSFIGYYIIIAVIIFIIFGLIYGLRVLNPLYEDWALTKSDLMQHYSGWKAFRNESWHFPIGLLNSVSYPTYISIIYTDSIPLLAVFFKLIWFLLPKTFQYFGLYGLTCYILQGIFSAKILKKYTDSKINVIVGSLIFTLIPSMMFRMFYHTALASQWLILLSLETIYLYNDYKDSNKIY
;
A
#
# COMPACT_ATOMS: atom_id res chain seq x y z
N MET A 1 37.67 -15.56 33.95
CA MET A 1 37.03 -14.24 33.68
C MET A 1 36.23 -14.16 32.39
N ALA A 2 36.54 -14.84 31.30
CA ALA A 2 35.86 -14.79 30.00
C ALA A 2 34.37 -15.29 30.01
N LYS A 3 34.03 -16.33 30.78
CA LYS A 3 32.65 -16.87 30.90
C LYS A 3 31.64 -15.87 31.52
N LYS A 4 32.10 -14.99 32.45
CA LYS A 4 31.26 -13.98 33.10
C LYS A 4 30.95 -12.79 32.17
N LYS A 5 31.90 -12.43 31.26
CA LYS A 5 31.70 -11.39 30.24
C LYS A 5 30.69 -11.82 29.16
N LYS A 6 30.79 -13.08 28.70
CA LYS A 6 29.87 -13.64 27.67
C LYS A 6 28.43 -13.80 28.16
N ASN A 7 28.22 -14.08 29.47
CA ASN A 7 26.88 -14.15 30.04
C ASN A 7 26.25 -12.75 30.28
N LYS A 8 27.06 -11.72 30.53
CA LYS A 8 26.58 -10.34 30.70
C LYS A 8 26.12 -9.77 29.36
N SER A 9 26.90 -9.98 28.29
CA SER A 9 26.54 -9.58 26.91
C SER A 9 25.26 -10.26 26.42
N LYS A 10 25.08 -11.56 26.65
CA LYS A 10 23.82 -12.27 26.27
C LYS A 10 22.60 -11.81 27.06
N LYS A 11 22.75 -11.39 28.33
CA LYS A 11 21.67 -10.84 29.15
C LYS A 11 21.27 -9.42 28.72
N THR A 12 22.23 -8.60 28.31
CA THR A 12 21.98 -7.25 27.79
C THR A 12 21.23 -7.31 26.45
N ASN A 13 21.72 -8.11 25.50
CA ASN A 13 21.06 -8.34 24.21
C ASN A 13 19.63 -8.91 24.34
N LYS A 14 19.38 -9.75 25.36
CA LYS A 14 18.05 -10.30 25.60
C LYS A 14 17.09 -9.28 26.23
N LYS A 15 17.59 -8.35 27.06
CA LYS A 15 16.80 -7.25 27.62
C LYS A 15 16.45 -6.22 26.56
N GLU A 16 17.41 -5.78 25.76
CA GLU A 16 17.20 -4.85 24.64
C GLU A 16 16.20 -5.40 23.62
N LYS A 17 16.31 -6.70 23.28
CA LYS A 17 15.37 -7.35 22.39
C LYS A 17 13.96 -7.47 22.97
N VAL A 18 13.81 -7.67 24.26
CA VAL A 18 12.51 -7.70 24.96
C VAL A 18 11.91 -6.30 25.07
N GLU A 19 12.73 -5.29 25.27
CA GLU A 19 12.30 -3.88 25.35
C GLU A 19 11.85 -3.39 23.98
N TYR A 20 12.60 -3.69 22.91
CA TYR A 20 12.22 -3.46 21.52
C TYR A 20 10.88 -4.13 21.14
N ILE A 21 10.69 -5.41 21.49
CA ILE A 21 9.44 -6.13 21.23
C ILE A 21 8.26 -5.54 22.02
N LYS A 22 8.48 -5.09 23.24
CA LYS A 22 7.46 -4.40 24.05
C LYS A 22 7.07 -3.04 23.47
N GLU A 23 8.06 -2.32 23.00
CA GLU A 23 7.86 -1.02 22.34
C GLU A 23 7.07 -1.21 21.04
N GLU A 24 7.46 -2.16 20.19
CA GLU A 24 6.78 -2.48 18.94
C GLU A 24 5.34 -2.95 19.18
N SER A 25 5.08 -3.80 20.18
CA SER A 25 3.72 -4.23 20.53
C SER A 25 2.83 -3.09 21.03
N SER A 26 3.39 -2.11 21.73
CA SER A 26 2.68 -0.89 22.13
C SER A 26 2.26 -0.04 20.92
N PHE A 27 2.99 -0.10 19.80
CA PHE A 27 2.74 0.67 18.59
C PHE A 27 1.75 0.03 17.61
N ILE A 28 1.54 -1.29 17.66
CA ILE A 28 0.49 -1.96 16.86
C ILE A 28 -0.88 -1.31 17.10
N GLY A 29 -1.19 -0.96 18.35
CA GLY A 29 -2.41 -0.24 18.68
C GLY A 29 -2.58 1.10 17.94
N TYR A 30 -1.49 1.85 17.71
CA TYR A 30 -1.55 3.11 16.95
C TYR A 30 -1.81 2.89 15.47
N TYR A 31 -1.17 1.91 14.86
CA TYR A 31 -1.39 1.60 13.46
C TYR A 31 -2.82 1.18 13.21
N ILE A 32 -3.42 0.43 14.15
CA ILE A 32 -4.84 0.07 14.10
C ILE A 32 -5.72 1.32 14.21
N ILE A 33 -5.45 2.22 15.16
CA ILE A 33 -6.21 3.47 15.33
C ILE A 33 -6.13 4.32 14.06
N ILE A 34 -4.93 4.50 13.50
CA ILE A 34 -4.71 5.24 12.26
C ILE A 34 -5.48 4.59 11.11
N ALA A 35 -5.38 3.26 10.96
CA ALA A 35 -6.08 2.54 9.90
C ALA A 35 -7.61 2.67 10.02
N VAL A 36 -8.15 2.61 11.24
CA VAL A 36 -9.59 2.79 11.49
C VAL A 36 -10.05 4.23 11.14
N ILE A 37 -9.29 5.23 11.57
CA ILE A 37 -9.61 6.64 11.24
C ILE A 37 -9.57 6.83 9.72
N ILE A 38 -8.54 6.31 9.05
CA ILE A 38 -8.40 6.40 7.60
C ILE A 38 -9.54 5.66 6.90
N PHE A 39 -9.94 4.48 7.36
CA PHE A 39 -11.07 3.74 6.81
C PHE A 39 -12.37 4.57 6.89
N ILE A 40 -12.62 5.21 8.03
CA ILE A 40 -13.79 6.08 8.21
C ILE A 40 -13.72 7.28 7.23
N ILE A 41 -12.58 7.97 7.17
CA ILE A 41 -12.40 9.13 6.28
C ILE A 41 -12.53 8.71 4.81
N PHE A 42 -11.94 7.58 4.42
CA PHE A 42 -12.07 7.03 3.07
C PHE A 42 -13.54 6.76 2.72
N GLY A 43 -14.28 6.15 3.64
CA GLY A 43 -15.71 5.90 3.48
C GLY A 43 -16.56 7.18 3.35
N LEU A 44 -16.18 8.26 4.07
CA LEU A 44 -16.84 9.55 3.99
C LEU A 44 -16.55 10.27 2.65
N ILE A 45 -15.32 10.14 2.12
CA ILE A 45 -14.92 10.81 0.87
C ILE A 45 -15.44 10.07 -0.36
N TYR A 46 -15.28 8.75 -0.41
CA TYR A 46 -15.54 7.95 -1.61
C TYR A 46 -16.81 7.09 -1.53
N GLY A 47 -17.36 6.93 -0.33
CA GLY A 47 -18.47 6.02 -0.05
C GLY A 47 -18.02 4.56 0.11
N LEU A 48 -18.66 3.82 1.03
CA LEU A 48 -18.30 2.42 1.30
C LEU A 48 -18.65 1.46 0.15
N ARG A 49 -19.56 1.87 -0.74
CA ARG A 49 -19.96 1.03 -1.90
C ARG A 49 -18.81 0.73 -2.84
N VAL A 50 -17.81 1.63 -2.96
CA VAL A 50 -16.64 1.42 -3.81
C VAL A 50 -15.80 0.21 -3.36
N LEU A 51 -15.88 -0.17 -2.10
CA LEU A 51 -15.18 -1.32 -1.52
C LEU A 51 -15.82 -2.66 -1.89
N ASN A 52 -17.06 -2.66 -2.36
CA ASN A 52 -17.71 -3.87 -2.83
C ASN A 52 -17.09 -4.29 -4.17
N PRO A 53 -16.38 -5.44 -4.24
CA PRO A 53 -15.71 -5.88 -5.46
C PRO A 53 -16.69 -6.30 -6.58
N LEU A 54 -17.98 -6.41 -6.29
CA LEU A 54 -19.03 -6.76 -7.25
C LEU A 54 -19.78 -5.55 -7.79
N TYR A 55 -19.56 -4.37 -7.20
CA TYR A 55 -20.21 -3.13 -7.60
C TYR A 55 -19.32 -2.38 -8.59
N GLU A 56 -19.65 -2.46 -9.88
CA GLU A 56 -18.87 -1.87 -10.97
C GLU A 56 -19.39 -0.49 -11.45
N ASP A 57 -20.67 -0.15 -11.16
CA ASP A 57 -21.32 1.04 -11.72
C ASP A 57 -20.54 2.33 -11.47
N TRP A 58 -19.96 2.49 -10.26
CA TRP A 58 -19.19 3.67 -9.93
C TRP A 58 -17.90 3.82 -10.78
N ALA A 59 -17.33 2.68 -11.22
CA ALA A 59 -16.15 2.68 -12.09
C ALA A 59 -16.50 3.06 -13.55
N LEU A 60 -17.76 2.89 -13.94
CA LEU A 60 -18.25 3.22 -15.27
C LEU A 60 -18.71 4.68 -15.41
N THR A 61 -18.82 5.43 -14.30
CA THR A 61 -19.31 6.82 -14.30
C THR A 61 -18.22 7.87 -14.44
N LYS A 62 -16.95 7.53 -14.15
CA LYS A 62 -15.81 8.45 -14.19
C LYS A 62 -14.93 8.11 -15.39
N SER A 63 -14.59 9.10 -16.20
CA SER A 63 -13.84 8.89 -17.46
C SER A 63 -12.55 8.11 -17.31
N ASP A 64 -11.67 8.52 -16.39
CA ASP A 64 -10.37 7.87 -16.20
C ASP A 64 -10.52 6.50 -15.54
N LEU A 65 -11.33 6.40 -14.49
CA LEU A 65 -11.57 5.11 -13.84
C LEU A 65 -12.26 4.11 -14.77
N MET A 66 -13.13 4.59 -15.66
CA MET A 66 -13.75 3.75 -16.69
C MET A 66 -12.69 3.16 -17.64
N GLN A 67 -11.66 3.94 -18.01
CA GLN A 67 -10.53 3.45 -18.80
C GLN A 67 -9.76 2.35 -18.04
N HIS A 68 -9.47 2.57 -16.76
CA HIS A 68 -8.75 1.60 -15.92
C HIS A 68 -9.55 0.30 -15.79
N TYR A 69 -10.83 0.39 -15.52
CA TYR A 69 -11.70 -0.76 -15.38
C TYR A 69 -11.91 -1.49 -16.70
N SER A 70 -12.12 -0.77 -17.80
CA SER A 70 -12.26 -1.36 -19.14
C SER A 70 -10.96 -2.05 -19.58
N GLY A 71 -9.80 -1.48 -19.28
CA GLY A 71 -8.51 -2.13 -19.49
C GLY A 71 -8.37 -3.44 -18.71
N TRP A 72 -8.78 -3.47 -17.46
CA TRP A 72 -8.86 -4.69 -16.66
C TRP A 72 -9.81 -5.73 -17.30
N LYS A 73 -11.02 -5.32 -17.69
CA LYS A 73 -12.03 -6.21 -18.31
C LYS A 73 -11.49 -6.80 -19.62
N ALA A 74 -10.86 -5.99 -20.46
CA ALA A 74 -10.22 -6.45 -21.69
C ALA A 74 -9.11 -7.45 -21.38
N PHE A 75 -8.17 -7.10 -20.50
CA PHE A 75 -7.05 -7.96 -20.14
C PHE A 75 -7.48 -9.28 -19.51
N ARG A 76 -8.50 -9.25 -18.66
CA ARG A 76 -9.07 -10.44 -18.03
C ARG A 76 -9.59 -11.45 -19.06
N ASN A 77 -10.25 -10.97 -20.13
CA ASN A 77 -10.92 -11.80 -21.13
C ASN A 77 -10.01 -12.19 -22.31
N GLU A 78 -8.84 -11.55 -22.42
CA GLU A 78 -7.85 -11.82 -23.44
C GLU A 78 -7.09 -13.13 -23.18
N SER A 79 -6.61 -13.81 -24.23
CA SER A 79 -5.62 -14.87 -24.08
C SER A 79 -4.31 -14.33 -23.48
N TRP A 80 -3.46 -15.22 -22.94
CA TRP A 80 -2.14 -14.81 -22.47
C TRP A 80 -1.21 -14.57 -23.66
N HIS A 81 -0.53 -13.42 -23.64
CA HIS A 81 0.50 -13.05 -24.61
C HIS A 81 1.84 -12.86 -23.91
N PHE A 82 2.93 -12.96 -24.66
CA PHE A 82 4.27 -12.65 -24.18
C PHE A 82 4.82 -11.42 -24.94
N PRO A 83 5.41 -10.43 -24.24
CA PRO A 83 5.52 -10.28 -22.76
C PRO A 83 4.19 -10.23 -22.04
N ILE A 84 4.18 -10.64 -20.76
CA ILE A 84 2.97 -10.64 -19.93
C ILE A 84 2.42 -9.21 -19.83
N GLY A 85 1.10 -9.07 -19.98
CA GLY A 85 0.42 -7.77 -19.91
C GLY A 85 0.06 -7.16 -21.27
N LEU A 86 0.32 -7.85 -22.35
CA LEU A 86 -0.11 -7.42 -23.68
C LEU A 86 -1.60 -7.68 -23.91
N LEU A 87 -2.24 -6.75 -24.63
CA LEU A 87 -3.64 -6.72 -25.06
C LEU A 87 -3.68 -6.48 -26.57
N ASN A 88 -4.39 -7.32 -27.31
CA ASN A 88 -4.66 -7.11 -28.73
C ASN A 88 -6.07 -6.54 -28.96
N SER A 89 -7.04 -6.98 -28.17
CA SER A 89 -8.46 -6.60 -28.30
C SER A 89 -8.73 -5.09 -28.21
N VAL A 90 -7.86 -4.33 -27.56
CA VAL A 90 -7.99 -2.87 -27.38
C VAL A 90 -7.33 -2.07 -28.51
N SER A 91 -6.35 -2.64 -29.21
CA SER A 91 -5.52 -1.93 -30.18
C SER A 91 -5.25 -2.69 -31.47
N TYR A 92 -6.21 -3.57 -31.86
CA TYR A 92 -6.08 -4.40 -33.06
C TYR A 92 -5.75 -3.54 -34.32
N PRO A 93 -4.80 -3.97 -35.19
CA PRO A 93 -4.08 -5.25 -35.17
C PRO A 93 -2.78 -5.26 -34.36
N THR A 94 -2.46 -4.20 -33.66
CA THR A 94 -1.27 -4.07 -32.81
C THR A 94 -1.55 -4.53 -31.38
N TYR A 95 -0.49 -4.66 -30.59
CA TYR A 95 -0.58 -4.93 -29.17
C TYR A 95 -0.33 -3.68 -28.37
N ILE A 96 -1.06 -3.50 -27.27
CA ILE A 96 -0.82 -2.47 -26.26
C ILE A 96 -0.58 -3.14 -24.91
N SER A 97 0.28 -2.56 -24.07
CA SER A 97 0.47 -3.05 -22.70
C SER A 97 -0.64 -2.55 -21.78
N ILE A 98 -1.09 -3.39 -20.85
CA ILE A 98 -2.02 -3.01 -19.78
C ILE A 98 -1.51 -1.84 -18.93
N ILE A 99 -0.21 -1.56 -18.95
CA ILE A 99 0.39 -0.39 -18.28
C ILE A 99 -0.28 0.90 -18.76
N TYR A 100 -0.59 0.99 -20.05
CA TYR A 100 -1.19 2.20 -20.65
C TYR A 100 -2.68 2.39 -20.33
N THR A 101 -3.31 1.40 -19.72
CA THR A 101 -4.71 1.51 -19.24
C THR A 101 -4.80 1.91 -17.77
N ASP A 102 -3.67 2.07 -17.08
CA ASP A 102 -3.56 2.38 -15.65
C ASP A 102 -4.34 1.41 -14.73
N SER A 103 -4.50 0.15 -15.21
CA SER A 103 -5.26 -0.90 -14.52
C SER A 103 -4.47 -1.60 -13.41
N ILE A 104 -3.44 -0.98 -12.88
CA ILE A 104 -2.55 -1.53 -11.83
C ILE A 104 -2.03 -2.92 -12.23
N PRO A 105 -1.04 -3.00 -13.14
CA PRO A 105 -0.64 -4.23 -13.83
C PRO A 105 -0.38 -5.42 -12.91
N LEU A 106 0.24 -5.17 -11.73
CA LEU A 106 0.52 -6.23 -10.76
C LEU A 106 -0.76 -6.91 -10.27
N LEU A 107 -1.80 -6.14 -9.92
CA LEU A 107 -3.08 -6.69 -9.48
C LEU A 107 -3.85 -7.28 -10.66
N ALA A 108 -3.80 -6.67 -11.84
CA ALA A 108 -4.44 -7.19 -13.03
C ALA A 108 -3.91 -8.58 -13.40
N VAL A 109 -2.58 -8.78 -13.39
CA VAL A 109 -1.95 -10.08 -13.63
C VAL A 109 -2.35 -11.08 -12.55
N PHE A 110 -2.29 -10.69 -11.28
CA PHE A 110 -2.68 -11.54 -10.16
C PHE A 110 -4.14 -12.01 -10.27
N PHE A 111 -5.09 -11.11 -10.49
CA PHE A 111 -6.50 -11.45 -10.61
C PHE A 111 -6.82 -12.18 -11.92
N LYS A 112 -6.05 -11.97 -12.98
CA LYS A 112 -6.19 -12.76 -14.21
C LYS A 112 -5.79 -14.22 -14.01
N LEU A 113 -4.83 -14.54 -13.14
CA LEU A 113 -4.48 -15.93 -12.82
C LEU A 113 -5.63 -16.70 -12.18
N ILE A 114 -6.50 -16.01 -11.44
CA ILE A 114 -7.65 -16.61 -10.76
C ILE A 114 -9.00 -16.16 -11.36
N TRP A 115 -9.00 -15.66 -12.59
CA TRP A 115 -10.18 -15.04 -13.22
C TRP A 115 -11.42 -15.94 -13.25
N PHE A 116 -11.22 -17.25 -13.33
CA PHE A 116 -12.28 -18.25 -13.38
C PHE A 116 -13.08 -18.36 -12.07
N LEU A 117 -12.52 -17.90 -10.94
CA LEU A 117 -13.19 -17.81 -9.64
C LEU A 117 -13.92 -16.46 -9.45
N LEU A 118 -13.67 -15.49 -10.31
CA LEU A 118 -14.14 -14.12 -10.12
C LEU A 118 -15.39 -13.85 -10.96
N PRO A 119 -16.44 -13.23 -10.39
CA PRO A 119 -17.62 -12.83 -11.14
C PRO A 119 -17.28 -11.83 -12.26
N LYS A 120 -18.17 -11.71 -13.27
CA LYS A 120 -17.94 -10.82 -14.43
C LYS A 120 -17.81 -9.34 -14.03
N THR A 121 -18.50 -8.93 -12.97
CA THR A 121 -18.53 -7.55 -12.43
C THR A 121 -17.37 -7.24 -11.49
N PHE A 122 -16.44 -8.20 -11.28
CA PHE A 122 -15.35 -8.05 -10.32
C PHE A 122 -14.47 -6.84 -10.62
N GLN A 123 -14.27 -5.99 -9.61
CA GLN A 123 -13.33 -4.88 -9.58
C GLN A 123 -12.50 -4.89 -8.29
N TYR A 124 -11.28 -4.41 -8.35
CA TYR A 124 -10.34 -4.32 -7.21
C TYR A 124 -9.92 -2.88 -6.88
N PHE A 125 -10.38 -1.91 -7.65
CA PHE A 125 -9.91 -0.52 -7.56
C PHE A 125 -10.26 0.14 -6.21
N GLY A 126 -11.45 -0.13 -5.69
CA GLY A 126 -11.86 0.40 -4.39
C GLY A 126 -11.01 -0.13 -3.24
N LEU A 127 -10.76 -1.45 -3.21
CA LEU A 127 -9.90 -2.09 -2.22
C LEU A 127 -8.45 -1.62 -2.34
N TYR A 128 -7.95 -1.47 -3.56
CA TYR A 128 -6.62 -0.91 -3.82
C TYR A 128 -6.51 0.51 -3.30
N GLY A 129 -7.50 1.37 -3.57
CA GLY A 129 -7.54 2.75 -3.07
C GLY A 129 -7.47 2.80 -1.55
N LEU A 130 -8.31 2.02 -0.86
CA LEU A 130 -8.27 1.93 0.60
C LEU A 130 -6.90 1.44 1.10
N THR A 131 -6.32 0.43 0.45
CA THR A 131 -4.99 -0.09 0.80
C THR A 131 -3.93 0.99 0.67
N CYS A 132 -3.93 1.78 -0.41
CA CYS A 132 -3.01 2.90 -0.58
C CYS A 132 -3.14 3.93 0.54
N TYR A 133 -4.36 4.30 0.95
CA TYR A 133 -4.60 5.22 2.06
C TYR A 133 -4.08 4.68 3.40
N ILE A 134 -4.39 3.42 3.71
CA ILE A 134 -3.95 2.79 4.97
C ILE A 134 -2.42 2.69 5.01
N LEU A 135 -1.79 2.22 3.93
CA LEU A 135 -0.32 2.10 3.87
C LEU A 135 0.37 3.46 3.93
N GLN A 136 -0.20 4.49 3.28
CA GLN A 136 0.29 5.87 3.40
C GLN A 136 0.31 6.34 4.85
N GLY A 137 -0.78 6.11 5.59
CA GLY A 137 -0.86 6.46 7.01
C GLY A 137 0.10 5.66 7.89
N ILE A 138 0.23 4.36 7.66
CA ILE A 138 1.12 3.49 8.45
C ILE A 138 2.60 3.87 8.23
N PHE A 139 3.04 4.04 6.97
CA PHE A 139 4.43 4.38 6.70
C PHE A 139 4.78 5.80 7.12
N SER A 140 3.85 6.76 6.99
CA SER A 140 4.07 8.09 7.56
C SER A 140 4.17 8.05 9.09
N ALA A 141 3.34 7.25 9.78
CA ALA A 141 3.44 7.08 11.22
C ALA A 141 4.80 6.50 11.65
N LYS A 142 5.30 5.49 10.93
CA LYS A 142 6.62 4.90 11.17
C LYS A 142 7.75 5.93 11.05
N ILE A 143 7.70 6.76 10.02
CA ILE A 143 8.70 7.83 9.82
C ILE A 143 8.57 8.89 10.90
N LEU A 144 7.36 9.40 11.18
CA LEU A 144 7.11 10.44 12.16
C LEU A 144 7.56 10.04 13.58
N LYS A 145 7.38 8.75 13.92
CA LYS A 145 7.84 8.21 15.20
C LYS A 145 9.34 8.39 15.44
N LYS A 146 10.16 8.47 14.40
CA LYS A 146 11.60 8.71 14.52
C LYS A 146 11.92 10.15 14.96
N TYR A 147 10.96 11.07 14.87
CA TYR A 147 11.13 12.50 15.15
C TYR A 147 10.33 12.99 16.35
N THR A 148 9.34 12.22 16.84
CA THR A 148 8.51 12.64 17.97
C THR A 148 7.97 11.45 18.75
N ASP A 149 7.98 11.56 20.08
CA ASP A 149 7.36 10.58 20.99
C ASP A 149 5.89 10.90 21.25
N SER A 150 5.41 12.06 20.81
CA SER A 150 4.04 12.48 20.98
C SER A 150 3.10 11.68 20.09
N LYS A 151 2.25 10.89 20.72
CA LYS A 151 1.24 10.04 20.05
C LYS A 151 0.29 10.85 19.18
N ILE A 152 -0.14 12.00 19.66
CA ILE A 152 -1.05 12.89 18.95
C ILE A 152 -0.37 13.44 17.69
N ASN A 153 0.89 13.85 17.79
CA ASN A 153 1.64 14.37 16.65
C ASN A 153 1.83 13.29 15.57
N VAL A 154 2.07 12.04 15.96
CA VAL A 154 2.19 10.92 15.02
C VAL A 154 0.85 10.68 14.31
N ILE A 155 -0.28 10.63 15.04
CA ILE A 155 -1.60 10.40 14.43
C ILE A 155 -1.95 11.57 13.51
N VAL A 156 -1.91 12.80 13.99
CA VAL A 156 -2.28 13.99 13.19
C VAL A 156 -1.37 14.13 11.97
N GLY A 157 -0.06 13.99 12.14
CA GLY A 157 0.89 14.03 11.03
C GLY A 157 0.62 12.94 10.00
N SER A 158 0.30 11.71 10.42
CA SER A 158 -0.05 10.62 9.50
C SER A 158 -1.31 10.91 8.70
N LEU A 159 -2.31 11.54 9.31
CA LEU A 159 -3.52 11.96 8.61
C LEU A 159 -3.24 13.07 7.60
N ILE A 160 -2.37 14.03 7.94
CA ILE A 160 -1.93 15.08 7.00
C ILE A 160 -1.25 14.45 5.79
N PHE A 161 -0.32 13.50 5.99
CA PHE A 161 0.34 12.79 4.89
C PHE A 161 -0.64 11.97 4.04
N THR A 162 -1.69 11.43 4.64
CA THR A 162 -2.69 10.63 3.94
C THR A 162 -3.66 11.49 3.14
N LEU A 163 -4.01 12.68 3.66
CA LEU A 163 -4.99 13.58 3.07
C LEU A 163 -4.36 14.71 2.23
N ILE A 164 -3.10 14.54 1.83
CA ILE A 164 -2.47 15.52 0.94
C ILE A 164 -3.23 15.62 -0.40
N PRO A 165 -3.35 16.83 -0.97
CA PRO A 165 -4.08 17.02 -2.22
C PRO A 165 -3.62 16.11 -3.36
N SER A 166 -2.31 15.86 -3.47
CA SER A 166 -1.76 14.97 -4.50
C SER A 166 -2.30 13.55 -4.41
N MET A 167 -2.50 13.00 -3.19
CA MET A 167 -3.09 11.69 -2.96
C MET A 167 -4.58 11.70 -3.32
N MET A 168 -5.33 12.71 -2.85
CA MET A 168 -6.76 12.82 -3.09
C MET A 168 -7.10 13.04 -4.56
N PHE A 169 -6.37 13.91 -5.28
CA PHE A 169 -6.58 14.16 -6.71
C PHE A 169 -6.16 13.02 -7.61
N ARG A 170 -5.21 12.16 -7.20
CA ARG A 170 -4.79 11.01 -7.99
C ARG A 170 -5.70 9.80 -7.79
N MET A 171 -6.35 9.69 -6.64
CA MET A 171 -7.22 8.57 -6.34
C MET A 171 -8.38 8.52 -7.34
N PHE A 172 -8.50 7.39 -8.04
CA PHE A 172 -9.51 7.10 -9.07
C PHE A 172 -9.50 7.98 -10.34
N TYR A 173 -8.52 8.89 -10.48
CA TYR A 173 -8.22 9.58 -11.74
C TYR A 173 -6.93 9.03 -12.38
N HIS A 174 -5.86 8.92 -11.61
CA HIS A 174 -4.61 8.25 -11.99
C HIS A 174 -4.28 7.22 -10.92
N THR A 175 -5.04 6.16 -10.89
CA THR A 175 -5.12 5.24 -9.75
C THR A 175 -3.78 4.61 -9.38
N ALA A 176 -2.92 4.28 -10.35
CA ALA A 176 -1.59 3.74 -10.06
C ALA A 176 -0.68 4.76 -9.33
N LEU A 177 -0.83 6.07 -9.63
CA LEU A 177 -0.07 7.14 -8.97
C LEU A 177 -0.50 7.40 -7.52
N ALA A 178 -1.60 6.83 -7.06
CA ALA A 178 -2.01 6.86 -5.66
C ALA A 178 -1.11 5.98 -4.76
N SER A 179 -0.20 5.18 -5.33
CA SER A 179 0.78 4.38 -4.57
C SER A 179 1.92 5.20 -3.95
N GLN A 180 1.65 6.42 -3.48
CA GLN A 180 2.68 7.30 -2.88
C GLN A 180 3.31 6.70 -1.61
N TRP A 181 2.61 5.78 -0.94
CA TRP A 181 3.15 5.01 0.18
C TRP A 181 4.45 4.25 -0.16
N LEU A 182 4.71 3.94 -1.44
CA LEU A 182 5.96 3.31 -1.88
C LEU A 182 7.18 4.23 -1.68
N ILE A 183 6.98 5.55 -1.79
CA ILE A 183 8.02 6.56 -1.50
C ILE A 183 8.36 6.52 -0.01
N LEU A 184 7.32 6.48 0.85
CA LEU A 184 7.51 6.40 2.30
C LEU A 184 8.14 5.06 2.72
N LEU A 185 7.74 3.96 2.10
CA LEU A 185 8.37 2.66 2.30
C LEU A 185 9.85 2.67 1.92
N SER A 186 10.20 3.32 0.81
CA SER A 186 11.60 3.45 0.37
C SER A 186 12.42 4.26 1.38
N LEU A 187 11.88 5.35 1.90
CA LEU A 187 12.51 6.13 2.97
C LEU A 187 12.67 5.31 4.25
N GLU A 188 11.64 4.60 4.69
CA GLU A 188 11.70 3.69 5.84
C GLU A 188 12.80 2.64 5.68
N THR A 189 12.92 2.06 4.48
CA THR A 189 13.96 1.07 4.18
C THR A 189 15.36 1.67 4.29
N ILE A 190 15.57 2.92 3.85
CA ILE A 190 16.84 3.63 3.99
C ILE A 190 17.18 3.86 5.45
N TYR A 191 16.20 4.27 6.27
CA TYR A 191 16.41 4.44 7.72
C TYR A 191 16.80 3.12 8.39
N LEU A 192 16.06 2.04 8.11
CA LEU A 192 16.38 0.72 8.67
C LEU A 192 17.78 0.24 8.26
N TYR A 193 18.18 0.47 7.02
CA TYR A 193 19.53 0.14 6.55
C TYR A 193 20.61 0.94 7.29
N ASN A 194 20.42 2.23 7.51
CA ASN A 194 21.38 3.06 8.23
C ASN A 194 21.49 2.66 9.69
N ASP A 195 20.36 2.41 10.36
CA ASP A 195 20.32 1.94 11.75
C ASP A 195 21.06 0.59 11.88
N TYR A 196 20.85 -0.34 10.93
CA TYR A 196 21.59 -1.61 10.88
C TYR A 196 23.09 -1.42 10.67
N LYS A 197 23.49 -0.56 9.74
CA LYS A 197 24.90 -0.28 9.45
C LYS A 197 25.62 0.33 10.64
N ASP A 198 24.98 1.24 11.35
CA ASP A 198 25.58 1.90 12.52
C ASP A 198 25.65 0.95 13.71
N SER A 199 24.67 0.08 13.92
CA SER A 199 24.73 -0.97 14.94
C SER A 199 25.88 -1.98 14.71
N ASN A 200 26.22 -2.29 13.46
CA ASN A 200 27.32 -3.19 13.13
C ASN A 200 28.71 -2.54 13.13
N LYS A 201 28.81 -1.20 13.13
CA LYS A 201 30.09 -0.50 13.30
C LYS A 201 30.59 -0.47 14.73
N ILE A 202 29.76 -0.83 15.70
CA ILE A 202 30.09 -0.82 17.13
C ILE A 202 30.74 -2.16 17.56
N TYR A 203 30.91 -3.10 16.64
CA TYR A 203 31.61 -4.39 16.80
C TYR A 203 32.81 -4.52 15.88
#